data_3e887d4c7839e551385c5b6f74ef363a
#
_entry.id   3e887d4c7839e551385c5b6f74ef363a
#
_cell.length_a   1.000
_cell.length_b   1.000
_cell.length_c   1.000
_cell.angle_alpha   90.00
_cell.angle_beta   90.00
_cell.angle_gamma   90.00
#
_symmetry.space_group_name_H-M   'P 1'
#
loop_
_entity.id
_entity.type
_entity.pdbx_description
1 polymer ?
#
loop_
_entity_poly.entity_id
_entity_poly.type
_entity_poly.pdbx_seq_one_letter_code
_entity_poly.pdbx_strand_id
1 'polypeptide(L)'
;MDFTLKTYRSLLSALEQSGYAFRTFEEFLSVPAGGKVVVLRHDIDKKPENALRMAQMEHASGIKASYYIRVVKGTWNEEIIERIVTLGHEVSYHYEDLTIAKGNHEKAFEHFKVHLAEIRRFYPAKT
;
A
#
# COMPACT_ATOMS: atom_id res chain seq x y z
N MET A 1 -7.12 -2.27 -21.57
CA MET A 1 -7.31 -3.18 -20.45
C MET A 1 -8.12 -2.48 -19.38
N ASP A 2 -9.29 -2.98 -19.12
CA ASP A 2 -10.19 -2.32 -18.17
C ASP A 2 -10.07 -2.94 -16.78
N PHE A 3 -9.24 -2.32 -15.98
CA PHE A 3 -9.20 -2.64 -14.57
C PHE A 3 -10.28 -1.86 -13.84
N THR A 4 -11.35 -2.53 -13.45
CA THR A 4 -12.45 -1.94 -12.69
C THR A 4 -12.52 -2.55 -11.30
N LEU A 5 -13.20 -1.88 -10.37
CA LEU A 5 -13.44 -2.44 -9.04
C LEU A 5 -14.20 -3.76 -9.12
N LYS A 6 -15.11 -3.90 -10.08
CA LYS A 6 -15.83 -5.15 -10.31
C LYS A 6 -14.88 -6.28 -10.70
N THR A 7 -13.97 -6.02 -11.64
CA THR A 7 -12.96 -7.00 -12.08
C THR A 7 -12.02 -7.37 -10.93
N TYR A 8 -11.61 -6.38 -10.16
CA TYR A 8 -10.76 -6.60 -9.00
C TYR A 8 -11.46 -7.47 -7.95
N ARG A 9 -12.72 -7.18 -7.66
CA ARG A 9 -13.50 -7.99 -6.72
C ARG A 9 -13.59 -9.45 -7.19
N SER A 10 -13.78 -9.66 -8.48
CA SER A 10 -13.80 -11.01 -9.05
C SER A 10 -12.46 -11.73 -8.87
N LEU A 11 -11.36 -11.02 -9.03
CA LEU A 11 -10.01 -11.57 -8.78
C LEU A 11 -9.84 -11.97 -7.32
N LEU A 12 -10.24 -11.11 -6.39
CA LEU A 12 -10.14 -11.41 -4.95
C LEU A 12 -10.99 -12.63 -4.59
N SER A 13 -12.22 -12.72 -5.10
CA SER A 13 -13.08 -13.89 -4.89
C SER A 13 -12.45 -15.17 -5.43
N ALA A 14 -11.87 -15.11 -6.62
CA ALA A 14 -11.22 -16.28 -7.23
C ALA A 14 -10.03 -16.76 -6.40
N LEU A 15 -9.22 -15.83 -5.89
CA LEU A 15 -8.09 -16.16 -5.03
C LEU A 15 -8.55 -16.80 -3.72
N GLU A 16 -9.59 -16.23 -3.10
CA GLU A 16 -10.16 -16.74 -1.87
C GLU A 16 -10.72 -18.15 -2.06
N GLN A 17 -11.48 -18.37 -3.13
CA GLN A 17 -12.06 -19.69 -3.47
C GLN A 17 -10.97 -20.71 -3.79
N SER A 18 -9.83 -20.27 -4.28
CA SER A 18 -8.67 -21.15 -4.55
C SER A 18 -7.85 -21.45 -3.31
N GLY A 19 -8.26 -20.98 -2.14
CA GLY A 19 -7.62 -21.28 -0.88
C GLY A 19 -6.44 -20.38 -0.51
N TYR A 20 -6.31 -19.22 -1.14
CA TYR A 20 -5.27 -18.27 -0.79
C TYR A 20 -5.64 -17.48 0.46
N ALA A 21 -4.69 -17.35 1.37
CA ALA A 21 -4.77 -16.42 2.50
C ALA A 21 -4.16 -15.08 2.09
N PHE A 22 -4.81 -14.00 2.47
CA PHE A 22 -4.33 -12.64 2.20
C PHE A 22 -3.54 -12.12 3.40
N ARG A 23 -2.36 -11.61 3.14
CA ARG A 23 -1.50 -11.01 4.17
C ARG A 23 -0.92 -9.71 3.66
N THR A 24 -0.69 -8.75 4.57
CA THR A 24 0.12 -7.59 4.24
C THR A 24 1.57 -8.03 4.07
N PHE A 25 2.37 -7.18 3.43
CA PHE A 25 3.80 -7.47 3.26
C PHE A 25 4.49 -7.64 4.61
N GLU A 26 4.16 -6.79 5.58
CA GLU A 26 4.69 -6.88 6.94
C GLU A 26 4.32 -8.22 7.61
N GLU A 27 3.06 -8.63 7.51
CA GLU A 27 2.61 -9.92 8.05
C GLU A 27 3.35 -11.08 7.40
N PHE A 28 3.52 -11.03 6.08
CA PHE A 28 4.25 -12.06 5.33
C PHE A 28 5.69 -12.22 5.80
N LEU A 29 6.37 -11.10 6.11
CA LEU A 29 7.74 -11.11 6.60
C LEU A 29 7.86 -11.58 8.04
N SER A 30 6.82 -11.38 8.85
CA SER A 30 6.83 -11.64 10.28
C SER A 30 6.39 -13.05 10.65
N VAL A 31 5.58 -13.69 9.83
CA VAL A 31 5.00 -15.01 10.11
C VAL A 31 5.37 -15.97 9.00
N PRO A 32 5.95 -17.15 9.34
CA PRO A 32 6.24 -18.17 8.32
C PRO A 32 4.98 -18.53 7.55
N ALA A 33 5.05 -18.46 6.23
CA ALA A 33 3.93 -18.78 5.38
C ALA A 33 3.84 -20.29 5.17
N GLY A 34 2.75 -20.91 5.66
CA GLY A 34 2.37 -22.26 5.28
C GLY A 34 1.25 -22.16 4.25
N GLY A 35 1.33 -22.94 3.17
CA GLY A 35 0.27 -23.00 2.16
C GLY A 35 0.27 -21.83 1.18
N LYS A 36 -0.92 -21.57 0.65
CA LYS A 36 -1.11 -20.53 -0.39
C LYS A 36 -1.33 -19.17 0.24
N VAL A 37 -0.40 -18.26 0.00
CA VAL A 37 -0.47 -16.89 0.51
C VAL A 37 -0.33 -15.90 -0.64
N VAL A 38 -1.10 -14.84 -0.61
CA VAL A 38 -1.00 -13.73 -1.54
C VAL A 38 -0.83 -12.42 -0.77
N VAL A 39 0.06 -11.58 -1.27
CA VAL A 39 0.25 -10.21 -0.79
C VAL A 39 -0.24 -9.28 -1.87
N LEU A 40 -1.20 -8.43 -1.51
CA LEU A 40 -1.69 -7.38 -2.40
C LEU A 40 -0.92 -6.11 -2.12
N ARG A 41 -0.25 -5.59 -3.15
CA ARG A 41 0.49 -4.33 -3.07
C ARG A 41 -0.11 -3.33 -4.04
N HIS A 42 -0.37 -2.14 -3.54
CA HIS A 42 -0.87 -1.03 -4.33
C HIS A 42 0.11 0.14 -4.23
N ASP A 43 0.62 0.57 -5.36
CA ASP A 43 1.45 1.75 -5.45
C ASP A 43 0.56 2.93 -5.84
N ILE A 44 0.46 3.92 -4.96
CA ILE A 44 -0.42 5.05 -5.15
C ILE A 44 0.36 6.19 -5.80
N ASP A 45 0.25 6.28 -7.11
CA ASP A 45 0.92 7.30 -7.92
C ASP A 45 0.06 8.53 -8.15
N LYS A 46 -1.25 8.30 -8.32
CA LYS A 46 -2.23 9.34 -8.61
C LYS A 46 -3.58 8.95 -8.00
N LYS A 47 -4.48 9.92 -7.89
CA LYS A 47 -5.88 9.69 -7.49
C LYS A 47 -6.01 8.87 -6.20
N PRO A 48 -5.62 9.44 -5.06
CA PRO A 48 -5.72 8.73 -3.78
C PRO A 48 -7.15 8.30 -3.44
N GLU A 49 -8.17 8.95 -3.99
CA GLU A 49 -9.57 8.57 -3.81
C GLU A 49 -9.86 7.17 -4.35
N ASN A 50 -9.23 6.79 -5.45
CA ASN A 50 -9.38 5.45 -6.02
C ASN A 50 -8.75 4.40 -5.11
N ALA A 51 -7.61 4.74 -4.49
CA ALA A 51 -6.98 3.87 -3.50
C ALA A 51 -7.90 3.63 -2.30
N LEU A 52 -8.57 4.69 -1.82
CA LEU A 52 -9.51 4.56 -0.72
C LEU A 52 -10.68 3.65 -1.08
N ARG A 53 -11.20 3.76 -2.30
CA ARG A 53 -12.28 2.86 -2.76
C ARG A 53 -11.86 1.40 -2.75
N MET A 54 -10.65 1.12 -3.22
CA MET A 54 -10.07 -0.22 -3.19
C MET A 54 -9.91 -0.72 -1.75
N ALA A 55 -9.40 0.13 -0.88
CA ALA A 55 -9.20 -0.19 0.53
C ALA A 55 -10.52 -0.52 1.23
N GLN A 56 -11.57 0.24 0.94
CA GLN A 56 -12.91 0.00 1.48
C GLN A 56 -13.47 -1.33 0.99
N MET A 57 -13.28 -1.65 -0.27
CA MET A 57 -13.75 -2.91 -0.84
C MET A 57 -13.01 -4.11 -0.26
N GLU A 58 -11.70 -4.02 -0.11
CA GLU A 58 -10.88 -5.06 0.51
C GLU A 58 -11.31 -5.29 1.95
N HIS A 59 -11.47 -4.20 2.70
CA HIS A 59 -11.94 -4.27 4.08
C HIS A 59 -13.29 -4.96 4.20
N ALA A 60 -14.24 -4.64 3.31
CA ALA A 60 -15.56 -5.26 3.30
C ALA A 60 -15.50 -6.77 3.05
N SER A 61 -14.45 -7.23 2.40
CA SER A 61 -14.20 -8.66 2.13
C SER A 61 -13.29 -9.30 3.19
N GLY A 62 -12.93 -8.58 4.24
CA GLY A 62 -12.05 -9.08 5.29
C GLY A 62 -10.57 -9.20 4.86
N ILE A 63 -10.18 -8.46 3.83
CA ILE A 63 -8.84 -8.54 3.24
C ILE A 63 -8.03 -7.32 3.63
N LYS A 64 -6.77 -7.54 3.99
CA LYS A 64 -5.79 -6.48 4.23
C LYS A 64 -4.79 -6.45 3.09
N ALA A 65 -4.39 -5.25 2.69
CA ALA A 65 -3.41 -5.03 1.63
C ALA A 65 -2.35 -4.04 2.09
N SER A 66 -1.29 -3.93 1.31
CA SER A 66 -0.18 -3.00 1.57
C SER A 66 -0.25 -1.86 0.57
N TYR A 67 -0.32 -0.63 1.07
CA TYR A 67 -0.44 0.59 0.29
C TYR A 67 0.86 1.39 0.38
N TYR A 68 1.52 1.56 -0.75
CA TYR A 68 2.76 2.34 -0.85
C TYR A 68 2.44 3.69 -1.45
N ILE A 69 2.64 4.76 -0.69
CA ILE A 69 2.16 6.10 -0.99
C ILE A 69 3.32 7.04 -1.28
N ARG A 70 3.22 7.78 -2.38
CA ARG A 70 4.20 8.82 -2.73
C ARG A 70 3.94 10.08 -1.89
N VAL A 71 5.01 10.65 -1.38
CA VAL A 71 4.94 11.92 -0.63
C VAL A 71 5.17 13.07 -1.61
N VAL A 72 4.21 13.27 -2.51
CA VAL A 72 4.26 14.32 -3.54
C VAL A 72 2.92 15.01 -3.65
N LYS A 73 2.96 16.26 -4.10
CA LYS A 73 1.75 17.05 -4.35
C LYS A 73 0.85 16.32 -5.36
N GLY A 74 -0.45 16.29 -5.07
CA GLY A 74 -1.44 15.62 -5.91
C GLY A 74 -1.72 14.16 -5.54
N THR A 75 -0.80 13.51 -4.81
CA THR A 75 -0.98 12.15 -4.30
C THR A 75 -1.16 12.17 -2.78
N TRP A 76 -0.48 13.07 -2.08
CA TRP A 76 -0.50 13.15 -0.62
C TRP A 76 -1.83 13.71 -0.12
N ASN A 77 -2.57 12.92 0.63
CA ASN A 77 -3.83 13.31 1.26
C ASN A 77 -3.92 12.62 2.62
N GLU A 78 -3.69 13.39 3.68
CA GLU A 78 -3.61 12.86 5.04
C GLU A 78 -4.90 12.20 5.50
N GLU A 79 -6.05 12.78 5.18
CA GLU A 79 -7.35 12.21 5.54
C GLU A 79 -7.54 10.82 4.92
N ILE A 80 -7.21 10.67 3.66
CA ILE A 80 -7.32 9.38 2.96
C ILE A 80 -6.35 8.37 3.56
N ILE A 81 -5.12 8.78 3.86
CA ILE A 81 -4.12 7.91 4.50
C ILE A 81 -4.63 7.40 5.83
N GLU A 82 -5.16 8.29 6.68
CA GLU A 82 -5.73 7.90 7.96
C GLU A 82 -6.88 6.91 7.81
N ARG A 83 -7.73 7.11 6.82
CA ARG A 83 -8.85 6.20 6.55
C ARG A 83 -8.36 4.82 6.10
N ILE A 84 -7.35 4.76 5.25
CA ILE A 84 -6.76 3.49 4.82
C ILE A 84 -6.16 2.74 6.01
N VAL A 85 -5.44 3.44 6.88
CA VAL A 85 -4.89 2.86 8.11
C VAL A 85 -6.00 2.35 9.03
N THR A 86 -7.04 3.14 9.23
CA THR A 86 -8.18 2.77 10.09
C THR A 86 -8.90 1.53 9.57
N LEU A 87 -8.91 1.30 8.26
CA LEU A 87 -9.47 0.08 7.67
C LEU A 87 -8.59 -1.16 7.88
N GLY A 88 -7.42 -1.01 8.50
CA GLY A 88 -6.56 -2.13 8.86
C GLY A 88 -5.48 -2.48 7.84
N HIS A 89 -5.30 -1.67 6.81
CA HIS A 89 -4.27 -1.90 5.80
C HIS A 89 -2.90 -1.43 6.28
N GLU A 90 -1.85 -2.04 5.73
CA GLU A 90 -0.49 -1.56 5.88
C GLU A 90 -0.27 -0.35 4.97
N VAL A 91 0.42 0.67 5.50
CA VAL A 91 0.80 1.85 4.72
C VAL A 91 2.31 2.02 4.81
N SER A 92 2.95 2.24 3.67
CA SER A 92 4.38 2.43 3.60
C SER A 92 4.74 3.49 2.55
N TYR A 93 6.02 3.75 2.38
CA TYR A 93 6.52 4.81 1.51
C TYR A 93 6.87 4.26 0.12
N HIS A 94 6.24 4.85 -0.90
CA HIS A 94 6.63 4.62 -2.30
C HIS A 94 7.72 5.63 -2.63
N TYR A 95 8.97 5.21 -2.54
CA TYR A 95 10.11 6.09 -2.72
C TYR A 95 10.53 6.24 -4.19
N GLU A 96 11.03 7.42 -4.51
CA GLU A 96 11.67 7.72 -5.80
C GLU A 96 12.78 8.76 -5.60
N ASP A 97 13.40 8.68 -4.43
CA ASP A 97 14.30 9.73 -3.93
C ASP A 97 15.52 9.94 -4.80
N LEU A 98 16.06 8.87 -5.38
CA LEU A 98 17.22 8.99 -6.26
C LEU A 98 16.89 9.75 -7.55
N THR A 99 15.70 9.53 -8.09
CA THR A 99 15.22 10.25 -9.28
C THR A 99 15.04 11.74 -8.96
N ILE A 100 14.39 12.05 -7.85
CA ILE A 100 14.14 13.43 -7.40
C ILE A 100 15.48 14.14 -7.14
N ALA A 101 16.44 13.46 -6.53
CA ALA A 101 17.76 14.00 -6.22
C ALA A 101 18.72 13.97 -7.42
N LYS A 102 18.23 13.60 -8.60
CA LYS A 102 19.01 13.54 -9.86
C LYS A 102 20.29 12.72 -9.74
N GLY A 103 20.20 11.58 -9.06
CA GLY A 103 21.34 10.66 -8.87
C GLY A 103 22.27 11.01 -7.72
N ASN A 104 21.99 12.04 -6.96
CA ASN A 104 22.78 12.39 -5.77
C ASN A 104 22.35 11.52 -4.58
N HIS A 105 23.21 10.58 -4.19
CA HIS A 105 22.89 9.60 -3.15
C HIS A 105 22.68 10.21 -1.77
N GLU A 106 23.45 11.22 -1.40
CA GLU A 106 23.29 11.88 -0.09
C GLU A 106 21.96 12.59 0.02
N LYS A 107 21.58 13.35 -1.03
CA LYS A 107 20.30 14.03 -1.10
C LYS A 107 19.14 13.03 -1.13
N ALA A 108 19.30 11.95 -1.89
CA ALA A 108 18.30 10.88 -1.96
C ALA A 108 18.06 10.27 -0.58
N PHE A 109 19.12 10.00 0.17
CA PHE A 109 19.03 9.44 1.52
C PHE A 109 18.33 10.40 2.49
N GLU A 110 18.64 11.69 2.44
CA GLU A 110 17.97 12.69 3.27
C GLU A 110 16.49 12.81 2.92
N HIS A 111 16.13 12.84 1.64
CA HIS A 111 14.76 12.81 1.17
C HIS A 111 14.02 11.58 1.69
N PHE A 112 14.63 10.43 1.56
CA PHE A 112 14.05 9.16 2.04
C PHE A 112 13.73 9.22 3.53
N LYS A 113 14.68 9.69 4.34
CA LYS A 113 14.46 9.80 5.78
C LYS A 113 13.30 10.72 6.13
N VAL A 114 13.23 11.88 5.49
CA VAL A 114 12.17 12.86 5.74
C VAL A 114 10.81 12.31 5.35
N HIS A 115 10.70 11.74 4.17
CA HIS A 115 9.42 11.21 3.66
C HIS A 115 8.97 9.96 4.39
N LEU A 116 9.89 9.10 4.78
CA LEU A 116 9.58 7.95 5.61
C LEU A 116 9.04 8.38 6.97
N ALA A 117 9.62 9.43 7.56
CA ALA A 117 9.12 9.99 8.82
C ALA A 117 7.69 10.53 8.67
N GLU A 118 7.36 11.13 7.52
CA GLU A 118 5.99 11.59 7.24
C GLU A 118 5.00 10.42 7.23
N ILE A 119 5.33 9.33 6.55
CA ILE A 119 4.49 8.12 6.52
C ILE A 119 4.35 7.55 7.93
N ARG A 120 5.42 7.54 8.71
CA ARG A 120 5.42 6.98 10.07
C ARG A 120 4.59 7.77 11.07
N ARG A 121 4.17 8.96 10.73
CA ARG A 121 3.17 9.69 11.52
C ARG A 121 1.81 8.98 11.52
N PHE A 122 1.51 8.19 10.50
CA PHE A 122 0.22 7.53 10.30
C PHE A 122 0.28 6.02 10.55
N TYR A 123 1.41 5.41 10.24
CA TYR A 123 1.59 3.97 10.32
C TYR A 123 3.07 3.65 10.60
N PRO A 124 3.39 2.71 11.52
CA PRO A 124 4.79 2.37 11.84
C PRO A 124 5.44 1.54 10.73
N ALA A 125 5.56 2.11 9.54
CA ALA A 125 6.03 1.45 8.34
C ALA A 125 7.38 0.77 8.52
N LYS A 126 7.48 -0.49 8.10
CA LYS A 126 8.69 -1.33 8.17
C LYS A 126 9.09 -1.90 6.81
N THR A 127 8.22 -1.76 5.82
CA THR A 127 8.44 -2.32 4.50
C THR A 127 8.53 -1.25 3.43
#